data_3b3e1eca166e029ff60934653ba9b7ce
#
_entry.id   3b3e1eca166e029ff60934653ba9b7ce
#
_cell.length_a   1.000
_cell.length_b   1.000
_cell.length_c   1.000
_cell.angle_alpha   90.00
_cell.angle_beta   90.00
_cell.angle_gamma   90.00
#
_symmetry.space_group_name_H-M   'P 1'
#
loop_
_entity.id
_entity.type
_entity.pdbx_description
1 polymer ?
#
loop_
_entity_poly.entity_id
_entity_poly.type
_entity_poly.pdbx_seq_one_letter_code
_entity_poly.pdbx_strand_id
1 'polypeptide(L)'
;MRRNLMFVLLGAAIGATSLHYAVKAWATPASGFTAITLAKGTVGAFEVFNHFIPPNVTDDDGEKKIWLSWQKTRGRSDLYVQSNTWQATQPGLPVASTGWHSHPGHSLIIVTAGTLTNYEGDDPTCTPHVYSAGMAFVDPGGGHAHIIRNEGSVVAQNIAVQLIPAGQPRRIDVSPAPGNCPF
;
A
#
# COMPACT_ATOMS: atom_id res chain seq x y z
N MET A 1 63.81 -47.07 34.39
CA MET A 1 63.23 -45.71 34.57
C MET A 1 62.91 -45.15 33.19
N ARG A 2 61.64 -45.16 32.74
CA ARG A 2 61.19 -44.54 31.48
C ARG A 2 60.17 -43.47 31.86
N ARG A 3 60.49 -42.19 31.59
CA ARG A 3 59.64 -41.01 31.78
C ARG A 3 58.74 -40.89 30.55
N ASN A 4 57.44 -41.08 30.72
CA ASN A 4 56.44 -40.78 29.70
C ASN A 4 56.18 -39.27 29.66
N LEU A 5 56.47 -38.63 28.53
CA LEU A 5 56.09 -37.26 28.24
C LEU A 5 54.67 -37.26 27.68
N MET A 6 53.78 -36.63 28.40
CA MET A 6 52.38 -36.43 27.99
C MET A 6 52.25 -35.10 27.31
N PHE A 7 52.02 -35.08 25.98
CA PHE A 7 51.73 -33.87 25.23
C PHE A 7 50.26 -33.54 25.39
N VAL A 8 49.98 -32.40 26.01
CA VAL A 8 48.62 -31.81 26.04
C VAL A 8 48.49 -30.92 24.82
N LEU A 9 47.64 -31.33 23.87
CA LEU A 9 47.22 -30.51 22.75
C LEU A 9 46.09 -29.57 23.21
N LEU A 10 46.38 -28.28 23.34
CA LEU A 10 45.39 -27.24 23.55
C LEU A 10 44.75 -26.92 22.21
N GLY A 11 43.56 -27.41 21.96
CA GLY A 11 42.73 -27.01 20.81
C GLY A 11 42.06 -25.65 21.07
N ALA A 12 42.53 -24.62 20.40
CA ALA A 12 41.83 -23.32 20.41
C ALA A 12 40.61 -23.39 19.46
N ALA A 13 39.42 -23.50 20.02
CA ALA A 13 38.17 -23.33 19.27
C ALA A 13 37.94 -21.85 18.98
N ILE A 14 38.21 -21.43 17.74
CA ILE A 14 37.84 -20.11 17.26
C ILE A 14 36.32 -20.11 16.97
N GLY A 15 35.53 -19.65 17.94
CA GLY A 15 34.11 -19.40 17.74
C GLY A 15 33.93 -18.20 16.82
N ALA A 16 33.55 -18.44 15.56
CA ALA A 16 33.08 -17.40 14.66
C ALA A 16 31.71 -16.93 15.13
N THR A 17 31.65 -15.88 15.92
CA THR A 17 30.42 -15.15 16.19
C THR A 17 30.05 -14.35 14.95
N SER A 18 29.15 -14.90 14.13
CA SER A 18 28.50 -14.14 13.06
C SER A 18 27.66 -13.02 13.70
N LEU A 19 28.17 -11.79 13.69
CA LEU A 19 27.37 -10.61 13.99
C LEU A 19 26.31 -10.48 12.90
N HIS A 20 25.11 -10.92 13.19
CA HIS A 20 23.94 -10.57 12.40
C HIS A 20 23.61 -9.10 12.71
N TYR A 21 24.09 -8.21 11.88
CA TYR A 21 23.56 -6.84 11.86
C TYR A 21 22.12 -6.95 11.38
N ALA A 22 21.17 -6.88 12.28
CA ALA A 22 19.79 -6.63 11.94
C ALA A 22 19.73 -5.23 11.31
N VAL A 23 19.77 -5.16 9.98
CA VAL A 23 19.47 -3.94 9.27
C VAL A 23 18.03 -3.63 9.66
N LYS A 24 17.82 -2.58 10.47
CA LYS A 24 16.48 -2.05 10.69
C LYS A 24 15.98 -1.60 9.33
N ALA A 25 15.15 -2.40 8.69
CA ALA A 25 14.44 -2.00 7.50
C ALA A 25 13.51 -0.86 7.92
N TRP A 26 13.83 0.35 7.50
CA TRP A 26 13.03 1.53 7.75
C TRP A 26 11.84 1.51 6.80
N ALA A 27 10.69 2.06 7.24
CA ALA A 27 9.60 2.35 6.32
C ALA A 27 10.13 3.20 5.17
N THR A 28 9.76 2.87 3.93
CA THR A 28 10.12 3.69 2.78
C THR A 28 9.36 5.01 2.88
N PRO A 29 10.05 6.16 3.06
CA PRO A 29 9.37 7.44 3.18
C PRO A 29 8.70 7.81 1.85
N ALA A 30 7.65 8.61 1.92
CA ALA A 30 7.08 9.24 0.73
C ALA A 30 8.12 10.16 0.08
N SER A 31 8.17 10.18 -1.25
CA SER A 31 9.08 10.99 -2.05
C SER A 31 8.31 11.71 -3.15
N GLY A 32 8.50 13.02 -3.32
CA GLY A 32 7.83 13.79 -4.36
C GLY A 32 6.30 13.71 -4.32
N PHE A 33 5.73 13.41 -3.17
CA PHE A 33 4.30 13.18 -2.94
C PHE A 33 3.75 14.20 -1.95
N THR A 34 2.55 14.70 -2.22
CA THR A 34 1.79 15.55 -1.31
C THR A 34 0.33 15.12 -1.25
N ALA A 35 -0.27 15.19 -0.06
CA ALA A 35 -1.68 14.89 0.16
C ALA A 35 -2.35 16.06 0.89
N ILE A 36 -3.48 16.52 0.37
CA ILE A 36 -4.29 17.60 0.94
C ILE A 36 -5.67 17.05 1.26
N THR A 37 -6.11 17.23 2.50
CA THR A 37 -7.49 16.92 2.90
C THR A 37 -8.40 18.05 2.41
N LEU A 38 -9.27 17.76 1.45
CA LEU A 38 -10.26 18.70 0.93
C LEU A 38 -11.47 18.78 1.85
N ALA A 39 -11.89 17.64 2.40
CA ALA A 39 -13.02 17.56 3.31
C ALA A 39 -12.85 16.38 4.27
N LYS A 40 -13.43 16.52 5.47
CA LYS A 40 -13.58 15.47 6.46
C LYS A 40 -14.96 15.57 7.10
N GLY A 41 -15.60 14.42 7.28
CA GLY A 41 -16.84 14.30 8.06
C GLY A 41 -16.83 13.01 8.87
N THR A 42 -17.68 12.93 9.89
CA THR A 42 -17.86 11.72 10.67
C THR A 42 -19.30 11.24 10.57
N VAL A 43 -19.50 9.97 10.26
CA VAL A 43 -20.82 9.32 10.21
C VAL A 43 -20.97 8.33 11.37
N GLY A 44 -22.20 8.09 11.79
CA GLY A 44 -22.54 7.02 12.75
C GLY A 44 -22.38 5.62 12.12
N ALA A 45 -22.66 4.59 12.90
CA ALA A 45 -22.78 3.26 12.33
C ALA A 45 -23.90 3.22 11.29
N PHE A 46 -23.64 2.55 10.18
CA PHE A 46 -24.63 2.40 9.11
C PHE A 46 -24.52 1.03 8.44
N GLU A 47 -25.60 0.68 7.77
CA GLU A 47 -25.64 -0.46 6.85
C GLU A 47 -26.41 -0.03 5.61
N VAL A 48 -25.80 -0.16 4.44
CA VAL A 48 -26.40 0.16 3.15
C VAL A 48 -26.22 -1.04 2.24
N PHE A 49 -27.32 -1.50 1.71
CA PHE A 49 -27.35 -2.54 0.69
C PHE A 49 -28.08 -1.98 -0.53
N ASN A 50 -27.43 -1.99 -1.66
CA ASN A 50 -28.00 -1.59 -2.93
C ASN A 50 -28.01 -2.78 -3.88
N HIS A 51 -29.11 -2.94 -4.56
CA HIS A 51 -29.33 -3.93 -5.60
C HIS A 51 -29.95 -3.23 -6.81
N PHE A 52 -29.31 -3.34 -7.95
CA PHE A 52 -29.81 -2.75 -9.19
C PHE A 52 -29.60 -3.71 -10.36
N ILE A 53 -30.65 -3.95 -11.13
CA ILE A 53 -30.61 -4.72 -12.36
C ILE A 53 -30.75 -3.71 -13.51
N PRO A 54 -29.64 -3.38 -14.22
CA PRO A 54 -29.72 -2.46 -15.35
C PRO A 54 -30.65 -3.03 -16.44
N PRO A 55 -31.56 -2.24 -16.97
CA PRO A 55 -32.36 -2.68 -18.12
C PRO A 55 -31.45 -2.90 -19.33
N ASN A 56 -31.62 -4.01 -20.02
CA ASN A 56 -30.94 -4.32 -21.29
C ASN A 56 -29.39 -4.45 -21.20
N VAL A 57 -28.86 -4.70 -20.01
CA VAL A 57 -27.43 -5.00 -19.85
C VAL A 57 -27.30 -6.47 -19.49
N THR A 58 -26.62 -7.21 -20.34
CA THR A 58 -26.27 -8.62 -20.11
C THR A 58 -24.75 -8.73 -20.00
N ASP A 59 -24.26 -9.81 -19.39
CA ASP A 59 -22.86 -10.22 -19.47
C ASP A 59 -22.57 -10.93 -20.79
N ASP A 60 -21.34 -11.43 -20.93
CA ASP A 60 -20.90 -12.09 -22.14
C ASP A 60 -21.62 -13.42 -22.41
N ASP A 61 -22.21 -14.02 -21.37
CA ASP A 61 -23.02 -15.24 -21.43
C ASP A 61 -24.53 -14.95 -21.68
N GLY A 62 -24.91 -13.68 -21.81
CA GLY A 62 -26.29 -13.24 -22.06
C GLY A 62 -27.16 -13.12 -20.80
N GLU A 63 -26.60 -13.29 -19.62
CA GLU A 63 -27.34 -13.13 -18.37
C GLU A 63 -27.44 -11.65 -17.96
N LYS A 64 -28.52 -11.29 -17.24
CA LYS A 64 -28.70 -9.92 -16.75
C LYS A 64 -27.64 -9.57 -15.73
N LYS A 65 -26.87 -8.51 -15.99
CA LYS A 65 -25.92 -7.99 -15.00
C LYS A 65 -26.65 -7.45 -13.80
N ILE A 66 -26.25 -7.93 -12.63
CA ILE A 66 -26.73 -7.43 -11.34
C ILE A 66 -25.61 -6.57 -10.73
N TRP A 67 -25.91 -5.32 -10.42
CA TRP A 67 -25.03 -4.50 -9.61
C TRP A 67 -25.42 -4.60 -8.15
N LEU A 68 -24.50 -5.07 -7.33
CA LEU A 68 -24.67 -5.19 -5.88
C LEU A 68 -23.61 -4.35 -5.16
N SER A 69 -24.05 -3.63 -4.14
CA SER A 69 -23.15 -2.94 -3.21
C SER A 69 -23.67 -3.14 -1.79
N TRP A 70 -22.79 -3.60 -0.92
CA TRP A 70 -23.08 -3.72 0.50
C TRP A 70 -21.95 -3.11 1.31
N GLN A 71 -22.30 -2.15 2.17
CA GLN A 71 -21.39 -1.52 3.10
C GLN A 71 -22.00 -1.48 4.50
N LYS A 72 -21.23 -1.91 5.49
CA LYS A 72 -21.65 -1.93 6.89
C LYS A 72 -20.51 -1.50 7.80
N THR A 73 -20.81 -0.59 8.73
CA THR A 73 -19.93 -0.21 9.82
C THR A 73 -20.59 -0.52 11.17
N ARG A 74 -19.81 -0.96 12.16
CA ARG A 74 -20.30 -1.24 13.51
C ARG A 74 -20.00 -0.11 14.51
N GLY A 75 -19.40 0.98 14.05
CA GLY A 75 -19.03 2.12 14.86
C GLY A 75 -19.02 3.39 14.02
N ARG A 76 -18.66 4.50 14.66
CA ARG A 76 -18.46 5.77 13.95
C ARG A 76 -17.30 5.63 12.98
N SER A 77 -17.43 6.27 11.84
CA SER A 77 -16.41 6.29 10.80
C SER A 77 -16.09 7.71 10.38
N ASP A 78 -14.82 7.99 10.12
CA ASP A 78 -14.37 9.22 9.50
C ASP A 78 -14.31 9.02 7.98
N LEU A 79 -14.97 9.92 7.25
CA LEU A 79 -14.94 10.00 5.80
C LEU A 79 -14.01 11.14 5.41
N TYR A 80 -13.01 10.86 4.58
CA TYR A 80 -12.07 11.82 4.05
C TYR A 80 -12.20 11.95 2.53
N VAL A 81 -12.06 13.17 2.02
CA VAL A 81 -11.80 13.44 0.62
C VAL A 81 -10.41 14.05 0.52
N GLN A 82 -9.53 13.39 -0.23
CA GLN A 82 -8.13 13.77 -0.40
C GLN A 82 -7.85 14.14 -1.85
N SER A 83 -7.04 15.17 -2.03
CA SER A 83 -6.35 15.45 -3.30
C SER A 83 -4.88 15.10 -3.11
N ASN A 84 -4.38 14.19 -3.92
CA ASN A 84 -3.02 13.70 -3.85
C ASN A 84 -2.29 14.05 -5.15
N THR A 85 -1.01 14.44 -5.03
CA THR A 85 -0.18 14.86 -6.16
C THR A 85 1.20 14.19 -6.06
N TRP A 86 1.65 13.62 -7.17
CA TRP A 86 2.99 13.08 -7.35
C TRP A 86 3.72 13.91 -8.39
N GLN A 87 4.93 14.34 -8.07
CA GLN A 87 5.81 15.04 -9.01
C GLN A 87 6.18 14.13 -10.19
N ALA A 88 6.52 14.74 -11.30
CA ALA A 88 7.06 14.04 -12.46
C ALA A 88 8.39 13.36 -12.11
N THR A 89 8.61 12.14 -12.61
CA THR A 89 9.92 11.51 -12.54
C THR A 89 10.95 12.29 -13.34
N GLN A 90 12.08 12.58 -12.72
CA GLN A 90 13.18 13.31 -13.32
C GLN A 90 14.47 12.50 -13.23
N PRO A 91 15.37 12.57 -14.22
CA PRO A 91 16.66 11.87 -14.18
C PRO A 91 17.44 12.25 -12.92
N GLY A 92 17.95 11.24 -12.22
CA GLY A 92 18.78 11.45 -11.02
C GLY A 92 18.03 11.77 -9.73
N LEU A 93 16.70 11.89 -9.77
CA LEU A 93 15.87 12.04 -8.57
C LEU A 93 15.10 10.74 -8.25
N PRO A 94 14.79 10.50 -6.97
CA PRO A 94 13.90 9.40 -6.61
C PRO A 94 12.54 9.53 -7.30
N VAL A 95 11.97 8.40 -7.71
CA VAL A 95 10.61 8.35 -8.26
C VAL A 95 9.62 8.82 -7.20
N ALA A 96 8.69 9.69 -7.60
CA ALA A 96 7.64 10.18 -6.70
C ALA A 96 6.74 9.02 -6.25
N SER A 97 6.58 8.86 -4.95
CA SER A 97 5.98 7.68 -4.34
C SER A 97 5.33 7.99 -3.00
N THR A 98 4.27 7.27 -2.68
CA THR A 98 3.68 7.32 -1.34
C THR A 98 4.57 6.69 -0.28
N GLY A 99 5.58 5.87 -0.64
CA GLY A 99 6.18 4.89 0.27
C GLY A 99 5.20 3.76 0.62
N TRP A 100 5.72 2.64 1.12
CA TRP A 100 4.91 1.50 1.54
C TRP A 100 4.05 1.86 2.76
N HIS A 101 2.76 1.68 2.64
CA HIS A 101 1.80 2.00 3.69
C HIS A 101 0.53 1.17 3.57
N SER A 102 -0.31 1.25 4.58
CA SER A 102 -1.64 0.67 4.63
C SER A 102 -2.64 1.67 5.20
N HIS A 103 -3.91 1.29 5.18
CA HIS A 103 -5.01 2.06 5.75
C HIS A 103 -5.91 1.16 6.63
N PRO A 104 -6.53 1.69 7.71
CA PRO A 104 -7.45 0.90 8.52
C PRO A 104 -8.80 0.64 7.84
N GLY A 105 -9.11 1.34 6.75
CA GLY A 105 -10.32 1.17 5.95
C GLY A 105 -10.04 1.45 4.47
N HIS A 106 -11.00 1.14 3.60
CA HIS A 106 -10.86 1.22 2.15
C HIS A 106 -10.87 2.65 1.61
N SER A 107 -10.33 2.80 0.41
CA SER A 107 -10.38 4.04 -0.37
C SER A 107 -10.89 3.77 -1.78
N LEU A 108 -11.79 4.64 -2.27
CA LEU A 108 -12.17 4.71 -3.69
C LEU A 108 -11.35 5.82 -4.33
N ILE A 109 -10.63 5.51 -5.39
CA ILE A 109 -9.62 6.40 -5.96
C ILE A 109 -9.90 6.62 -7.43
N ILE A 110 -9.86 7.89 -7.87
CA ILE A 110 -9.98 8.29 -9.29
C ILE A 110 -8.71 9.04 -9.66
N VAL A 111 -7.99 8.60 -10.69
CA VAL A 111 -6.86 9.33 -11.26
C VAL A 111 -7.39 10.51 -12.08
N THR A 112 -6.96 11.73 -11.74
CA THR A 112 -7.45 12.97 -12.37
C THR A 112 -6.45 13.57 -13.34
N ALA A 113 -5.16 13.23 -13.22
CA ALA A 113 -4.12 13.67 -14.14
C ALA A 113 -2.96 12.67 -14.17
N GLY A 114 -2.28 12.57 -15.31
CA GLY A 114 -1.11 11.70 -15.48
C GLY A 114 -1.44 10.21 -15.39
N THR A 115 -0.47 9.43 -14.95
CA THR A 115 -0.58 7.97 -14.77
C THR A 115 0.07 7.59 -13.45
N LEU A 116 -0.59 6.74 -12.69
CA LEU A 116 -0.11 6.18 -11.42
C LEU A 116 0.05 4.67 -11.55
N THR A 117 1.09 4.15 -10.93
CA THR A 117 1.32 2.71 -10.82
C THR A 117 1.19 2.30 -9.36
N ASN A 118 0.30 1.37 -9.07
CA ASN A 118 0.11 0.76 -7.76
C ASN A 118 0.78 -0.61 -7.73
N TYR A 119 1.46 -0.92 -6.62
CA TYR A 119 2.06 -2.22 -6.33
C TYR A 119 1.56 -2.70 -4.97
N GLU A 120 1.24 -3.99 -4.90
CA GLU A 120 0.69 -4.63 -3.72
C GLU A 120 1.80 -5.35 -2.93
N GLY A 121 1.76 -5.23 -1.60
CA GLY A 121 2.80 -5.78 -0.74
C GLY A 121 2.79 -7.29 -0.60
N ASP A 122 1.67 -7.93 -0.90
CA ASP A 122 1.46 -9.38 -0.87
C ASP A 122 1.58 -10.04 -2.26
N ASP A 123 1.80 -9.27 -3.33
CA ASP A 123 2.09 -9.82 -4.66
C ASP A 123 3.58 -10.17 -4.80
N PRO A 124 3.96 -11.46 -4.81
CA PRO A 124 5.36 -11.89 -4.88
C PRO A 124 6.03 -11.54 -6.21
N THR A 125 5.26 -11.19 -7.24
CA THR A 125 5.77 -10.87 -8.57
C THR A 125 5.96 -9.38 -8.79
N CYS A 126 5.55 -8.53 -7.82
CA CYS A 126 5.60 -7.07 -7.93
C CYS A 126 4.95 -6.57 -9.23
N THR A 127 3.75 -7.06 -9.53
CA THR A 127 3.01 -6.73 -10.74
C THR A 127 2.58 -5.26 -10.74
N PRO A 128 2.91 -4.47 -11.78
CA PRO A 128 2.47 -3.09 -11.88
C PRO A 128 0.98 -3.01 -12.26
N HIS A 129 0.17 -2.37 -11.44
CA HIS A 129 -1.20 -2.00 -11.76
C HIS A 129 -1.25 -0.54 -12.19
N VAL A 130 -1.45 -0.28 -13.48
CA VAL A 130 -1.30 1.06 -14.08
C VAL A 130 -2.67 1.70 -14.30
N TYR A 131 -2.83 2.94 -13.81
CA TYR A 131 -4.07 3.71 -13.90
C TYR A 131 -3.79 5.10 -14.47
N SER A 132 -4.38 5.39 -15.63
CA SER A 132 -4.30 6.71 -16.28
C SER A 132 -5.47 7.61 -15.87
N ALA A 133 -5.38 8.90 -16.18
CA ALA A 133 -6.44 9.88 -15.92
C ALA A 133 -7.80 9.38 -16.46
N GLY A 134 -8.84 9.46 -15.64
CA GLY A 134 -10.18 8.92 -15.88
C GLY A 134 -10.39 7.49 -15.38
N MET A 135 -9.35 6.73 -15.06
CA MET A 135 -9.46 5.40 -14.46
C MET A 135 -9.65 5.51 -12.94
N ALA A 136 -10.30 4.49 -12.38
CA ALA A 136 -10.50 4.37 -10.94
C ALA A 136 -10.05 3.00 -10.44
N PHE A 137 -9.69 2.93 -9.15
CA PHE A 137 -9.37 1.69 -8.46
C PHE A 137 -9.77 1.75 -6.99
N VAL A 138 -9.74 0.61 -6.34
CA VAL A 138 -10.05 0.46 -4.92
C VAL A 138 -8.79 0.02 -4.19
N ASP A 139 -8.43 0.76 -3.12
CA ASP A 139 -7.55 0.28 -2.09
C ASP A 139 -8.42 -0.40 -1.02
N PRO A 140 -8.27 -1.70 -0.78
CA PRO A 140 -9.14 -2.44 0.13
C PRO A 140 -8.97 -2.02 1.60
N GLY A 141 -7.84 -1.41 1.96
CA GLY A 141 -7.53 -1.09 3.35
C GLY A 141 -7.36 -2.32 4.23
N GLY A 142 -7.75 -2.21 5.52
CA GLY A 142 -7.71 -3.35 6.43
C GLY A 142 -6.30 -3.87 6.75
N GLY A 143 -5.28 -3.02 6.61
CA GLY A 143 -3.87 -3.39 6.83
C GLY A 143 -3.16 -3.90 5.58
N HIS A 144 -3.82 -3.97 4.43
CA HIS A 144 -3.22 -4.33 3.15
C HIS A 144 -2.16 -3.30 2.75
N ALA A 145 -0.91 -3.75 2.58
CA ALA A 145 0.21 -2.88 2.25
C ALA A 145 0.30 -2.61 0.76
N HIS A 146 0.46 -1.35 0.37
CA HIS A 146 0.66 -0.96 -1.02
C HIS A 146 1.58 0.25 -1.14
N ILE A 147 2.03 0.53 -2.36
CA ILE A 147 2.79 1.72 -2.73
C ILE A 147 2.29 2.25 -4.07
N ILE A 148 2.01 3.55 -4.14
CA ILE A 148 1.63 4.21 -5.39
C ILE A 148 2.78 5.09 -5.86
N ARG A 149 3.15 4.97 -7.14
CA ARG A 149 4.29 5.65 -7.76
C ARG A 149 3.84 6.40 -9.01
N ASN A 150 4.50 7.53 -9.28
CA ASN A 150 4.45 8.18 -10.58
C ASN A 150 5.75 7.87 -11.32
N GLU A 151 5.72 6.91 -12.20
CA GLU A 151 6.88 6.50 -13.02
C GLU A 151 6.95 7.26 -14.35
N GLY A 152 5.98 8.14 -14.58
CA GLY A 152 5.88 8.96 -15.77
C GLY A 152 6.62 10.30 -15.67
N SER A 153 6.76 10.97 -16.81
CA SER A 153 7.46 12.26 -16.97
C SER A 153 6.56 13.49 -16.78
N VAL A 154 5.31 13.30 -16.37
CA VAL A 154 4.35 14.37 -16.07
C VAL A 154 3.82 14.23 -14.66
N VAL A 155 3.36 15.33 -14.06
CA VAL A 155 2.71 15.31 -12.75
C VAL A 155 1.48 14.40 -12.81
N ALA A 156 1.30 13.55 -11.80
CA ALA A 156 0.11 12.71 -11.66
C ALA A 156 -0.70 13.12 -10.42
N GLN A 157 -2.02 13.00 -10.52
CA GLN A 157 -2.95 13.41 -9.46
C GLN A 157 -4.08 12.40 -9.33
N ASN A 158 -4.60 12.25 -8.11
CA ASN A 158 -5.86 11.57 -7.86
C ASN A 158 -6.72 12.27 -6.81
N ILE A 159 -7.99 11.90 -6.78
CA ILE A 159 -8.90 12.11 -5.67
C ILE A 159 -9.15 10.76 -5.02
N ALA A 160 -8.97 10.69 -3.71
CA ALA A 160 -9.28 9.51 -2.91
C ALA A 160 -10.39 9.82 -1.91
N VAL A 161 -11.42 8.99 -1.90
CA VAL A 161 -12.49 9.00 -0.89
C VAL A 161 -12.27 7.82 0.03
N GLN A 162 -11.94 8.09 1.29
CA GLN A 162 -11.52 7.09 2.26
C GLN A 162 -12.48 7.03 3.44
N LEU A 163 -12.94 5.84 3.80
CA LEU A 163 -13.74 5.58 4.98
C LEU A 163 -12.96 4.73 5.97
N ILE A 164 -12.72 5.25 7.17
CA ILE A 164 -11.95 4.57 8.21
C ILE A 164 -12.67 4.62 9.57
N PRO A 165 -12.35 3.75 10.53
CA PRO A 165 -12.85 3.87 11.89
C PRO A 165 -12.50 5.25 12.48
N ALA A 166 -13.47 5.90 13.12
CA ALA A 166 -13.29 7.26 13.61
C ALA A 166 -12.14 7.36 14.63
N GLY A 167 -11.31 8.38 14.44
CA GLY A 167 -10.15 8.65 15.31
C GLY A 167 -8.92 7.82 15.00
N GLN A 168 -8.96 6.91 14.04
CA GLN A 168 -7.78 6.16 13.63
C GLN A 168 -6.90 6.98 12.67
N PRO A 169 -5.57 6.73 12.65
CA PRO A 169 -4.70 7.34 11.68
C PRO A 169 -5.12 6.92 10.27
N ARG A 170 -5.20 7.89 9.36
CA ARG A 170 -5.61 7.65 7.97
C ARG A 170 -4.61 6.81 7.20
N ARG A 171 -3.33 6.89 7.56
CA ARG A 171 -2.20 6.19 6.95
C ARG A 171 -1.39 5.50 8.05
N ILE A 172 -0.94 4.30 7.79
CA ILE A 172 -0.06 3.49 8.65
C ILE A 172 1.15 3.10 7.80
N ASP A 173 2.32 3.63 8.13
CA ASP A 173 3.56 3.29 7.42
C ASP A 173 3.95 1.84 7.69
N VAL A 174 4.30 1.11 6.64
CA VAL A 174 4.71 -0.30 6.73
C VAL A 174 6.22 -0.38 6.89
N SER A 175 6.66 -1.01 7.98
CA SER A 175 8.07 -1.23 8.27
C SER A 175 8.27 -2.61 8.92
N PRO A 176 9.14 -3.46 8.38
CA PRO A 176 9.92 -3.27 7.15
C PRO A 176 9.03 -3.20 5.90
N ALA A 177 9.57 -2.64 4.81
CA ALA A 177 8.92 -2.74 3.50
C ALA A 177 8.71 -4.22 3.13
N PRO A 178 7.67 -4.58 2.36
CA PRO A 178 7.35 -5.98 2.02
C PRO A 178 8.49 -6.74 1.34
N GLY A 179 9.38 -6.05 0.61
CA GLY A 179 10.57 -6.64 0.00
C GLY A 179 10.30 -7.45 -1.27
N ASN A 180 9.08 -7.49 -1.75
CA ASN A 180 8.68 -8.15 -2.99
C ASN A 180 9.02 -7.32 -4.24
N CYS A 181 9.19 -6.00 -4.09
CA CYS A 181 9.59 -5.09 -5.16
C CYS A 181 11.04 -4.62 -4.98
N PRO A 182 11.78 -4.38 -6.09
CA PRO A 182 13.21 -4.03 -6.03
C PRO A 182 13.48 -2.53 -5.74
N PHE A 183 12.55 -1.82 -5.10
CA PHE A 183 12.65 -0.38 -4.80
C PHE A 183 12.09 -0.03 -3.42
#